data_c7903473220a11feff0d17fd98396d98
#
_entry.id   c7903473220a11feff0d17fd98396d98
#
_cell.length_a   1.000
_cell.length_b   1.000
_cell.length_c   1.000
_cell.angle_alpha   90.00
_cell.angle_beta   90.00
_cell.angle_gamma   90.00
#
_symmetry.space_group_name_H-M   'P 1'
#
loop_
_entity.id
_entity.type
_entity.pdbx_description
1 polymer ?
#
loop_
_entity_poly.entity_id
_entity_poly.type
_entity_poly.pdbx_seq_one_letter_code
_entity_poly.pdbx_strand_id
1 'polypeptide(L)'
;MLLSKAEWDKEQLIRNLREEWGIVDEEPDEGDEDVENSDDAVVMRVGNMMLIVTLFHGHIPDNEAEINAENNYMWPEAIEAAKAHKAHIMVAVLGEEEKLLERGKLFTKAMAVCCKQKYATGVYTSGVVFEPRFYEGLADMIKEDELPIFNWIWFGLYRREGGLNGYTLSLIHI
;
A
#
# COMPACT_ATOMS: atom_id res chain seq x y z
N MET A 1 -3.46 2.65 -2.94
CA MET A 1 -4.54 1.76 -3.43
C MET A 1 -5.41 2.53 -4.40
N LEU A 2 -5.52 2.06 -5.64
CA LEU A 2 -6.40 2.64 -6.67
C LEU A 2 -7.83 2.16 -6.46
N LEU A 3 -8.81 3.05 -6.60
CA LEU A 3 -10.23 2.76 -6.42
C LEU A 3 -11.05 3.14 -7.65
N SER A 4 -11.98 2.30 -8.06
CA SER A 4 -12.96 2.61 -9.14
C SER A 4 -14.06 3.59 -8.71
N LYS A 5 -14.19 3.86 -7.40
CA LYS A 5 -15.08 4.85 -6.79
C LYS A 5 -14.44 5.49 -5.57
N ALA A 6 -14.78 6.74 -5.28
CA ALA A 6 -14.38 7.45 -4.06
C ALA A 6 -15.25 7.02 -2.86
N GLU A 7 -15.25 5.75 -2.58
CA GLU A 7 -15.99 5.13 -1.47
C GLU A 7 -15.14 4.06 -0.82
N TRP A 8 -15.11 4.02 0.49
CA TRP A 8 -14.42 2.99 1.27
C TRP A 8 -15.21 2.62 2.53
N ASP A 9 -14.89 1.45 3.09
CA ASP A 9 -15.46 0.97 4.33
C ASP A 9 -14.39 1.01 5.43
N LYS A 10 -14.40 2.09 6.23
CA LYS A 10 -13.44 2.28 7.34
C LYS A 10 -13.61 1.24 8.44
N GLU A 11 -14.85 0.87 8.74
CA GLU A 11 -15.13 -0.11 9.79
C GLU A 11 -14.59 -1.49 9.36
N GLN A 12 -14.75 -1.86 8.09
CA GLN A 12 -14.14 -3.06 7.54
C GLN A 12 -12.61 -3.00 7.61
N LEU A 13 -12.01 -1.85 7.25
CA LEU A 13 -10.56 -1.67 7.32
C LEU A 13 -10.05 -1.89 8.74
N ILE A 14 -10.61 -1.20 9.73
CA ILE A 14 -10.20 -1.31 11.14
C ILE A 14 -10.41 -2.72 11.68
N ARG A 15 -11.55 -3.33 11.36
CA ARG A 15 -11.86 -4.71 11.75
C ARG A 15 -10.83 -5.69 11.17
N ASN A 16 -10.50 -5.60 9.88
CA ASN A 16 -9.55 -6.49 9.22
C ASN A 16 -8.12 -6.28 9.74
N LEU A 17 -7.71 -5.03 10.03
CA LEU A 17 -6.43 -4.77 10.69
C LEU A 17 -6.31 -5.52 12.01
N ARG A 18 -7.38 -5.49 12.82
CA ARG A 18 -7.41 -6.19 14.11
C ARG A 18 -7.46 -7.70 13.95
N GLU A 19 -8.40 -8.22 13.16
CA GLU A 19 -8.67 -9.66 13.09
C GLU A 19 -7.58 -10.44 12.36
N GLU A 20 -7.00 -9.86 11.30
CA GLU A 20 -6.03 -10.57 10.46
C GLU A 20 -4.57 -10.35 10.90
N TRP A 21 -4.29 -9.19 11.48
CA TRP A 21 -2.92 -8.76 11.77
C TRP A 21 -2.66 -8.40 13.22
N GLY A 22 -3.70 -8.41 14.07
CA GLY A 22 -3.59 -8.03 15.48
C GLY A 22 -3.25 -6.55 15.68
N ILE A 23 -3.49 -5.71 14.67
CA ILE A 23 -3.23 -4.27 14.75
C ILE A 23 -4.44 -3.59 15.38
N VAL A 24 -4.20 -2.94 16.49
CA VAL A 24 -5.19 -2.16 17.24
C VAL A 24 -4.65 -0.75 17.46
N ASP A 25 -5.57 0.21 17.55
CA ASP A 25 -5.22 1.56 17.94
C ASP A 25 -4.91 1.59 19.44
N GLU A 26 -3.77 2.15 19.82
CA GLU A 26 -3.33 2.29 21.19
C GLU A 26 -3.70 3.69 21.71
N GLU A 27 -4.02 3.78 22.99
CA GLU A 27 -4.33 5.08 23.62
C GLU A 27 -3.09 5.99 23.58
N PRO A 28 -3.28 7.32 23.38
CA PRO A 28 -2.18 8.26 23.39
C PRO A 28 -1.49 8.28 24.77
N ASP A 29 -0.17 8.46 24.76
CA ASP A 29 0.60 8.70 25.98
C ASP A 29 0.23 10.04 26.64
N GLU A 30 0.46 10.19 27.95
CA GLU A 30 0.21 11.45 28.66
C GLU A 30 0.99 12.61 28.02
N GLY A 31 0.26 13.53 27.38
CA GLY A 31 0.81 14.72 26.73
C GLY A 31 0.86 14.70 25.21
N ASP A 32 0.47 13.60 24.59
CA ASP A 32 0.27 13.54 23.16
C ASP A 32 -1.06 14.20 22.73
N GLU A 33 -1.06 14.87 21.60
CA GLU A 33 -2.28 15.40 21.00
C GLU A 33 -3.10 14.27 20.41
N ASP A 34 -4.42 14.29 20.70
CA ASP A 34 -5.35 13.38 20.03
C ASP A 34 -5.43 13.69 18.54
N VAL A 35 -5.18 12.69 17.73
CA VAL A 35 -5.38 12.79 16.28
C VAL A 35 -6.74 12.23 15.95
N GLU A 36 -7.67 13.13 15.63
CA GLU A 36 -9.05 12.73 15.32
C GLU A 36 -9.14 12.04 13.94
N ASN A 37 -9.84 10.92 13.90
CA ASN A 37 -10.27 10.29 12.66
C ASN A 37 -11.32 11.18 11.98
N SER A 38 -11.19 11.34 10.66
CA SER A 38 -12.18 12.04 9.84
C SER A 38 -12.95 11.09 8.95
N ASP A 39 -13.92 11.58 8.17
CA ASP A 39 -14.66 10.74 7.22
C ASP A 39 -13.74 10.13 6.16
N ASP A 40 -12.69 10.83 5.79
CA ASP A 40 -11.73 10.41 4.77
C ASP A 40 -10.39 9.90 5.34
N ALA A 41 -10.21 9.81 6.66
CA ALA A 41 -8.96 9.36 7.25
C ALA A 41 -9.16 8.45 8.46
N VAL A 42 -8.27 7.48 8.59
CA VAL A 42 -8.05 6.65 9.77
C VAL A 42 -6.61 6.84 10.21
N VAL A 43 -6.41 7.22 11.46
CA VAL A 43 -5.10 7.35 12.09
C VAL A 43 -5.07 6.41 13.29
N MET A 44 -4.04 5.59 13.38
CA MET A 44 -3.89 4.60 14.47
C MET A 44 -2.46 4.67 15.03
N ARG A 45 -2.34 4.60 16.34
CA ARG A 45 -1.07 4.38 17.04
C ARG A 45 -0.80 2.89 17.13
N VAL A 46 0.39 2.46 16.73
CA VAL A 46 0.80 1.06 16.72
C VAL A 46 2.20 0.98 17.30
N GLY A 47 2.33 0.74 18.59
CA GLY A 47 3.58 0.92 19.32
C GLY A 47 4.07 2.36 19.21
N ASN A 48 5.32 2.54 18.81
CA ASN A 48 5.91 3.86 18.57
C ASN A 48 5.79 4.32 17.10
N MET A 49 4.85 3.76 16.35
CA MET A 49 4.55 4.13 14.97
C MET A 49 3.15 4.71 14.85
N MET A 50 2.94 5.51 13.82
CA MET A 50 1.63 6.03 13.44
C MET A 50 1.29 5.52 12.05
N LEU A 51 0.18 4.78 11.94
CA LEU A 51 -0.42 4.35 10.68
C LEU A 51 -1.47 5.36 10.26
N ILE A 52 -1.34 5.89 9.05
CA ILE A 52 -2.28 6.84 8.46
C ILE A 52 -2.82 6.23 7.17
N VAL A 53 -4.14 6.15 7.07
CA VAL A 53 -4.83 5.66 5.87
C VAL A 53 -5.85 6.72 5.46
N THR A 54 -5.71 7.30 4.27
CA THR A 54 -6.51 8.44 3.83
C THR A 54 -7.09 8.21 2.44
N LEU A 55 -8.40 8.44 2.29
CA LEU A 55 -9.08 8.44 1.00
C LEU A 55 -8.92 9.80 0.31
N PHE A 56 -8.45 9.79 -0.92
CA PHE A 56 -8.38 10.94 -1.81
C PHE A 56 -9.41 10.84 -2.93
N HIS A 57 -10.22 11.90 -3.09
CA HIS A 57 -11.26 12.00 -4.12
C HIS A 57 -10.66 12.51 -5.43
N GLY A 58 -10.01 11.63 -6.19
CA GLY A 58 -9.40 11.98 -7.47
C GLY A 58 -8.34 10.98 -7.92
N HIS A 59 -7.85 11.20 -9.12
CA HIS A 59 -6.74 10.45 -9.68
C HIS A 59 -5.43 10.77 -8.95
N ILE A 60 -4.48 9.84 -9.00
CA ILE A 60 -3.09 10.13 -8.64
C ILE A 60 -2.58 11.20 -9.61
N PRO A 61 -1.95 12.28 -9.12
CA PRO A 61 -1.50 13.39 -9.95
C PRO A 61 -0.55 12.96 -11.08
N ASP A 62 -0.45 13.78 -12.11
CA ASP A 62 0.51 13.68 -13.22
C ASP A 62 0.46 12.35 -14.01
N ASN A 63 -0.63 11.59 -13.91
CA ASN A 63 -0.77 10.25 -14.48
C ASN A 63 0.35 9.30 -14.05
N GLU A 64 0.86 9.46 -12.84
CA GLU A 64 2.02 8.71 -12.36
C GLU A 64 1.73 7.20 -12.29
N ALA A 65 0.54 6.81 -11.83
CA ALA A 65 0.14 5.40 -11.79
C ALA A 65 0.06 4.80 -13.20
N GLU A 66 -0.50 5.53 -14.16
CA GLU A 66 -0.62 5.10 -15.56
C GLU A 66 0.74 4.92 -16.24
N ILE A 67 1.65 5.89 -16.06
CA ILE A 67 3.01 5.84 -16.61
C ILE A 67 3.76 4.61 -16.06
N ASN A 68 3.65 4.36 -14.75
CA ASN A 68 4.32 3.22 -14.13
C ASN A 68 3.65 1.88 -14.43
N ALA A 69 2.40 1.86 -14.88
CA ALA A 69 1.71 0.65 -15.29
C ALA A 69 2.06 0.20 -16.71
N GLU A 70 2.53 1.09 -17.61
CA GLU A 70 2.74 0.81 -19.04
C GLU A 70 3.67 -0.38 -19.32
N ASN A 71 4.69 -0.57 -18.48
CA ASN A 71 5.70 -1.62 -18.69
C ASN A 71 5.62 -2.74 -17.63
N ASN A 72 4.47 -2.92 -17.03
CA ASN A 72 4.26 -3.95 -16.03
C ASN A 72 4.12 -5.34 -16.68
N TYR A 73 5.21 -6.10 -16.71
CA TYR A 73 5.22 -7.45 -17.29
C TYR A 73 4.55 -8.51 -16.40
N MET A 74 4.32 -8.22 -15.11
CA MET A 74 3.68 -9.15 -14.18
C MET A 74 2.15 -9.08 -14.23
N TRP A 75 1.61 -7.94 -14.66
CA TRP A 75 0.18 -7.73 -14.75
C TRP A 75 -0.17 -6.88 -15.98
N PRO A 76 -0.50 -7.51 -17.11
CA PRO A 76 -0.79 -6.80 -18.37
C PRO A 76 -1.95 -5.80 -18.28
N GLU A 77 -2.93 -6.06 -17.41
CA GLU A 77 -4.12 -5.21 -17.20
C GLU A 77 -3.84 -4.00 -16.27
N ALA A 78 -2.64 -3.85 -15.74
CA ALA A 78 -2.26 -2.77 -14.83
C ALA A 78 -2.56 -1.38 -15.39
N ILE A 79 -2.27 -1.16 -16.67
CA ILE A 79 -2.51 0.13 -17.33
C ILE A 79 -4.01 0.48 -17.41
N GLU A 80 -4.86 -0.52 -17.63
CA GLU A 80 -6.32 -0.32 -17.67
C GLU A 80 -6.86 -0.03 -16.28
N ALA A 81 -6.40 -0.75 -15.26
CA ALA A 81 -6.73 -0.50 -13.86
C ALA A 81 -6.29 0.90 -13.41
N ALA A 82 -5.08 1.30 -13.78
CA ALA A 82 -4.57 2.64 -13.50
C ALA A 82 -5.42 3.73 -14.18
N LYS A 83 -5.77 3.59 -15.45
CA LYS A 83 -6.61 4.56 -16.19
C LYS A 83 -8.04 4.64 -15.66
N ALA A 84 -8.57 3.55 -15.14
CA ALA A 84 -9.96 3.46 -14.70
C ALA A 84 -10.20 3.98 -13.27
N HIS A 85 -9.14 4.20 -12.46
CA HIS A 85 -9.34 4.64 -11.08
C HIS A 85 -9.93 6.06 -11.03
N LYS A 86 -10.73 6.33 -10.02
CA LYS A 86 -11.43 7.61 -9.80
C LYS A 86 -11.08 8.24 -8.46
N ALA A 87 -10.48 7.45 -7.59
CA ALA A 87 -10.03 7.84 -6.27
C ALA A 87 -8.87 6.93 -5.86
N HIS A 88 -8.21 7.26 -4.78
CA HIS A 88 -7.16 6.40 -4.23
C HIS A 88 -7.09 6.50 -2.71
N ILE A 89 -6.66 5.41 -2.07
CA ILE A 89 -6.29 5.41 -0.66
C ILE A 89 -4.77 5.51 -0.58
N MET A 90 -4.29 6.49 0.17
CA MET A 90 -2.90 6.61 0.57
C MET A 90 -2.70 5.91 1.91
N VAL A 91 -1.63 5.14 2.02
CA VAL A 91 -1.17 4.55 3.28
C VAL A 91 0.20 5.13 3.60
N ALA A 92 0.37 5.62 4.81
CA ALA A 92 1.65 6.10 5.31
C ALA A 92 1.92 5.51 6.71
N VAL A 93 3.18 5.24 7.01
CA VAL A 93 3.63 4.82 8.33
C VAL A 93 4.75 5.75 8.78
N LEU A 94 4.49 6.49 9.86
CA LEU A 94 5.47 7.35 10.51
C LEU A 94 6.07 6.61 11.71
N GLY A 95 7.34 6.84 12.00
CA GLY A 95 8.03 6.21 13.11
C GLY A 95 9.54 6.46 13.04
N GLU A 96 10.29 5.89 13.97
CA GLU A 96 11.73 6.05 14.05
C GLU A 96 12.45 5.43 12.84
N GLU A 97 13.49 6.10 12.32
CA GLU A 97 14.26 5.64 11.17
C GLU A 97 14.92 4.28 11.41
N GLU A 98 15.28 3.96 12.64
CA GLU A 98 15.94 2.71 13.03
C GLU A 98 15.04 1.48 12.89
N LYS A 99 13.71 1.66 12.76
CA LYS A 99 12.71 0.59 12.66
C LYS A 99 12.16 0.40 11.24
N LEU A 100 12.97 0.59 10.23
CA LEU A 100 12.57 0.49 8.82
C LEU A 100 11.83 -0.82 8.50
N LEU A 101 12.33 -1.95 9.00
CA LEU A 101 11.73 -3.25 8.76
C LEU A 101 10.30 -3.36 9.33
N GLU A 102 10.10 -2.91 10.56
CA GLU A 102 8.79 -2.95 11.22
C GLU A 102 7.81 -1.97 10.56
N ARG A 103 8.30 -0.80 10.15
CA ARG A 103 7.51 0.16 9.35
C ARG A 103 7.08 -0.46 8.01
N GLY A 104 8.00 -1.14 7.32
CA GLY A 104 7.71 -1.83 6.07
C GLY A 104 6.68 -2.95 6.25
N LYS A 105 6.79 -3.74 7.31
CA LYS A 105 5.81 -4.78 7.65
C LYS A 105 4.43 -4.16 7.94
N LEU A 106 4.37 -3.10 8.76
CA LEU A 106 3.11 -2.42 9.09
C LEU A 106 2.45 -1.82 7.85
N PHE A 107 3.23 -1.14 7.00
CA PHE A 107 2.76 -0.61 5.73
C PHE A 107 2.16 -1.70 4.84
N THR A 108 2.87 -2.83 4.70
CA THR A 108 2.42 -3.95 3.85
C THR A 108 1.14 -4.58 4.36
N LYS A 109 1.01 -4.78 5.67
CA LYS A 109 -0.21 -5.27 6.32
C LYS A 109 -1.40 -4.35 6.07
N ALA A 110 -1.21 -3.04 6.26
CA ALA A 110 -2.26 -2.06 6.04
C ALA A 110 -2.68 -2.00 4.55
N MET A 111 -1.71 -2.03 3.63
CA MET A 111 -2.00 -2.06 2.20
C MET A 111 -2.73 -3.34 1.78
N ALA A 112 -2.37 -4.51 2.34
CA ALA A 112 -3.06 -5.78 2.09
C ALA A 112 -4.53 -5.72 2.55
N VAL A 113 -4.80 -5.08 3.68
CA VAL A 113 -6.19 -4.84 4.13
C VAL A 113 -6.92 -3.90 3.19
N CYS A 114 -6.27 -2.86 2.66
CA CYS A 114 -6.86 -1.98 1.66
C CYS A 114 -7.23 -2.73 0.35
N CYS A 115 -6.53 -3.82 0.01
CA CYS A 115 -6.88 -4.66 -1.15
C CYS A 115 -8.28 -5.27 -1.06
N LYS A 116 -8.82 -5.41 0.15
CA LYS A 116 -10.15 -5.98 0.41
C LYS A 116 -11.28 -4.97 0.31
N GLN A 117 -10.97 -3.70 0.06
CA GLN A 117 -12.01 -2.70 -0.17
C GLN A 117 -12.77 -3.02 -1.45
N LYS A 118 -14.09 -2.84 -1.41
CA LYS A 118 -15.02 -3.22 -2.50
C LYS A 118 -14.64 -2.66 -3.87
N TYR A 119 -14.07 -1.46 -3.89
CA TYR A 119 -13.73 -0.74 -5.11
C TYR A 119 -12.23 -0.72 -5.42
N ALA A 120 -11.44 -1.54 -4.72
CA ALA A 120 -10.00 -1.69 -4.97
C ALA A 120 -9.76 -2.29 -6.37
N THR A 121 -8.91 -1.64 -7.15
CA THR A 121 -8.60 -2.02 -8.53
C THR A 121 -7.11 -2.23 -8.80
N GLY A 122 -6.22 -1.68 -7.99
CA GLY A 122 -4.78 -1.83 -8.14
C GLY A 122 -4.01 -1.24 -6.98
N VAL A 123 -2.85 -1.80 -6.67
CA VAL A 123 -1.93 -1.27 -5.66
C VAL A 123 -0.81 -0.53 -6.39
N TYR A 124 -0.83 0.80 -6.35
CA TYR A 124 0.29 1.60 -6.84
C TYR A 124 1.30 1.82 -5.71
N THR A 125 2.53 1.44 -5.96
CA THR A 125 3.69 1.74 -5.14
C THR A 125 4.78 2.27 -6.06
N SER A 126 5.59 3.20 -5.60
CA SER A 126 6.64 3.93 -6.34
C SER A 126 7.30 3.19 -7.53
N GLY A 127 6.62 3.14 -8.67
CA GLY A 127 7.18 2.58 -9.92
C GLY A 127 6.47 1.33 -10.46
N VAL A 128 5.44 0.80 -9.79
CA VAL A 128 4.68 -0.35 -10.29
C VAL A 128 3.24 -0.36 -9.78
N VAL A 129 2.35 -0.97 -10.55
CA VAL A 129 0.96 -1.23 -10.15
C VAL A 129 0.77 -2.73 -10.02
N PHE A 130 0.43 -3.22 -8.83
CA PHE A 130 0.14 -4.63 -8.59
C PHE A 130 -1.34 -4.94 -8.70
N GLU A 131 -1.64 -6.17 -9.09
CA GLU A 131 -2.97 -6.75 -8.91
C GLU A 131 -3.23 -6.94 -7.41
N PRO A 132 -4.42 -6.50 -6.87
CA PRO A 132 -4.67 -6.50 -5.44
C PRO A 132 -4.52 -7.86 -4.74
N ARG A 133 -5.02 -8.94 -5.35
CA ARG A 133 -4.92 -10.28 -4.76
C ARG A 133 -3.50 -10.82 -4.76
N PHE A 134 -2.73 -10.49 -5.80
CA PHE A 134 -1.32 -10.85 -5.84
C PHE A 134 -0.54 -10.15 -4.73
N TYR A 135 -0.78 -8.83 -4.54
CA TYR A 135 -0.16 -8.07 -3.46
C TYR A 135 -0.52 -8.63 -2.08
N GLU A 136 -1.81 -8.93 -1.86
CA GLU A 136 -2.33 -9.52 -0.62
C GLU A 136 -1.68 -10.89 -0.34
N GLY A 137 -1.63 -11.78 -1.35
CA GLY A 137 -1.02 -13.10 -1.20
C GLY A 137 0.47 -13.07 -0.85
N LEU A 138 1.22 -12.08 -1.38
CA LEU A 138 2.60 -11.87 -0.99
C LEU A 138 2.72 -11.32 0.44
N ALA A 139 1.82 -10.44 0.85
CA ALA A 139 1.81 -9.89 2.20
C ALA A 139 1.60 -10.98 3.27
N ASP A 140 0.87 -12.04 2.94
CA ASP A 140 0.62 -13.18 3.84
C ASP A 140 1.91 -13.91 4.26
N MET A 141 3.02 -13.77 3.52
CA MET A 141 4.35 -14.28 3.93
C MET A 141 4.77 -13.74 5.31
N ILE A 142 4.32 -12.54 5.69
CA ILE A 142 4.60 -11.97 7.02
C ILE A 142 4.01 -12.82 8.14
N LYS A 143 2.92 -13.55 7.90
CA LYS A 143 2.30 -14.46 8.90
C LYS A 143 3.18 -15.69 9.20
N GLU A 144 4.02 -16.06 8.24
CA GLU A 144 5.01 -17.14 8.36
C GLU A 144 6.40 -16.62 8.77
N ASP A 145 6.48 -15.37 9.24
CA ASP A 145 7.73 -14.65 9.59
C ASP A 145 8.72 -14.53 8.41
N GLU A 146 8.20 -14.55 7.18
CA GLU A 146 8.95 -14.33 5.96
C GLU A 146 8.80 -12.88 5.46
N LEU A 147 9.80 -12.37 4.73
CA LEU A 147 9.75 -11.03 4.18
C LEU A 147 9.07 -11.01 2.81
N PRO A 148 8.07 -10.15 2.60
CA PRO A 148 7.36 -10.03 1.33
C PRO A 148 8.20 -9.22 0.31
N ILE A 149 9.34 -9.77 -0.11
CA ILE A 149 10.33 -9.06 -0.93
C ILE A 149 9.74 -8.49 -2.22
N PHE A 150 8.81 -9.19 -2.86
CA PHE A 150 8.17 -8.71 -4.08
C PHE A 150 7.20 -7.54 -3.87
N ASN A 151 6.71 -7.33 -2.65
CA ASN A 151 5.96 -6.10 -2.30
C ASN A 151 6.91 -4.92 -2.09
N TRP A 152 8.21 -5.20 -1.79
CA TRP A 152 9.18 -4.18 -1.39
C TRP A 152 10.21 -3.86 -2.47
N ILE A 153 10.44 -4.78 -3.40
CA ILE A 153 11.45 -4.63 -4.45
C ILE A 153 10.84 -5.03 -5.79
N TRP A 154 10.85 -4.11 -6.73
CA TRP A 154 10.54 -4.41 -8.12
C TRP A 154 11.78 -4.88 -8.87
N PHE A 155 11.65 -5.99 -9.60
CA PHE A 155 12.66 -6.53 -10.48
C PHE A 155 12.28 -6.19 -11.93
N GLY A 156 12.76 -5.06 -12.43
CA GLY A 156 12.47 -4.62 -13.78
C GLY A 156 13.35 -5.32 -14.81
N LEU A 157 12.77 -5.61 -15.97
CA LEU A 157 13.46 -6.23 -17.09
C LEU A 157 13.41 -5.33 -18.32
N TYR A 158 14.53 -5.15 -19.00
CA TYR A 158 14.59 -4.42 -20.26
C TYR A 158 15.59 -5.06 -21.24
N ARG A 159 15.35 -4.84 -22.54
CA ARG A 159 16.22 -5.36 -23.59
C ARG A 159 17.13 -4.26 -24.11
N ARG A 160 18.42 -4.55 -24.20
CA ARG A 160 19.43 -3.73 -24.90
C ARG A 160 20.15 -4.55 -25.97
N GLU A 161 20.92 -3.88 -26.84
CA GLU A 161 21.88 -4.54 -27.74
C GLU A 161 22.80 -5.41 -26.89
N GLY A 162 22.74 -6.75 -27.12
CA GLY A 162 23.52 -7.73 -26.37
C GLY A 162 22.74 -8.60 -25.40
N GLY A 163 21.44 -8.37 -25.14
CA GLY A 163 20.63 -9.27 -24.33
C GLY A 163 19.58 -8.63 -23.42
N LEU A 164 19.08 -9.46 -22.52
CA LEU A 164 18.15 -9.07 -21.47
C LEU A 164 18.94 -8.55 -20.26
N ASN A 165 18.53 -7.39 -19.74
CA ASN A 165 19.11 -6.76 -18.56
C ASN A 165 18.03 -6.59 -17.50
N GLY A 166 18.46 -6.54 -16.22
CA GLY A 166 17.58 -6.31 -15.09
C GLY A 166 18.01 -5.12 -14.25
N TYR A 167 17.06 -4.56 -13.50
CA TYR A 167 17.29 -3.57 -12.46
C TYR A 167 16.34 -3.82 -11.30
N THR A 168 16.64 -3.23 -10.14
CA THR A 168 15.77 -3.28 -8.98
C THR A 168 15.37 -1.86 -8.56
N LEU A 169 14.11 -1.70 -8.11
CA LEU A 169 13.62 -0.49 -7.47
C LEU A 169 13.10 -0.84 -6.09
N SER A 170 13.43 -0.02 -5.09
CA SER A 170 12.74 -0.08 -3.80
C SER A 170 11.35 0.51 -3.96
N LEU A 171 10.33 -0.22 -3.52
CA LEU A 171 8.93 0.18 -3.57
C LEU A 171 8.43 0.74 -2.23
N ILE A 172 9.28 0.73 -1.21
CA ILE A 172 8.99 1.27 0.10
C ILE A 172 9.85 2.52 0.30
N HIS A 173 9.20 3.66 0.30
CA HIS A 173 9.80 4.91 0.77
C HIS A 173 9.45 5.08 2.24
N ILE A 174 10.37 4.66 3.06
CA ILE A 174 10.23 4.71 4.51
C ILE A 174 11.22 5.73 5.07
#